data_2d365233538d6f553c1c0f766ec709e3
#
_entry.id   2d365233538d6f553c1c0f766ec709e3
#
_cell.length_a   1.000
_cell.length_b   1.000
_cell.length_c   1.000
_cell.angle_alpha   90.00
_cell.angle_beta   90.00
_cell.angle_gamma   90.00
#
_symmetry.space_group_name_H-M   'P 1'
#
loop_
_entity.id
_entity.type
_entity.pdbx_description
1 polymer ?
#
loop_
_entity_poly.entity_id
_entity_poly.type
_entity_poly.pdbx_seq_one_letter_code
_entity_poly.pdbx_strand_id
1 'polypeptide(L)'
;LNQMNFTMLPLQGIRWDEQEVLLGSAMEAVEAKLGQPDIVDQSLYYFDSELRFDFSEKGRLEFIEFLGGYYGNIQPIIYGIQAFQVNADELYRILADHNTGNIIDNEHGYSFAFPNIGIGIYRESIPGNVSDLISELEKLGINVAGNSDVKEEQLKSSHWATISLASSNYAW
;
A
#
# COMPACT_ATOMS: atom_id res chain seq x y z
N LEU A 1 12.46 17.16 -1.32
CA LEU A 1 12.57 16.03 -0.43
C LEU A 1 13.03 14.81 -1.22
N ASN A 2 14.03 14.11 -0.71
CA ASN A 2 14.53 12.91 -1.34
C ASN A 2 13.59 11.75 -1.07
N GLN A 3 13.29 10.97 -2.11
CA GLN A 3 12.58 9.72 -1.93
C GLN A 3 13.39 8.75 -1.08
N MET A 4 12.72 8.05 -0.18
CA MET A 4 13.29 6.92 0.55
C MET A 4 12.66 5.63 0.07
N ASN A 5 13.49 4.65 -0.25
CA ASN A 5 13.03 3.33 -0.66
C ASN A 5 13.10 2.37 0.52
N PHE A 6 11.99 1.67 0.74
CA PHE A 6 11.91 0.60 1.74
C PHE A 6 11.65 -0.72 1.03
N THR A 7 12.46 -1.71 1.33
CA THR A 7 12.22 -3.06 0.81
C THR A 7 11.28 -3.79 1.74
N MET A 8 10.18 -4.28 1.18
CA MET A 8 9.23 -5.13 1.90
C MET A 8 9.72 -6.58 1.84
N LEU A 9 9.75 -7.22 3.00
CA LEU A 9 10.13 -8.62 3.16
C LEU A 9 8.88 -9.38 3.62
N PRO A 10 8.11 -9.99 2.69
CA PRO A 10 6.84 -10.64 3.02
C PRO A 10 6.95 -11.57 4.23
N LEU A 11 6.01 -11.43 5.17
CA LEU A 11 5.92 -12.17 6.44
C LEU A 11 7.08 -11.90 7.42
N GLN A 12 8.02 -11.02 7.08
CA GLN A 12 9.19 -10.75 7.91
C GLN A 12 9.25 -9.32 8.42
N GLY A 13 9.13 -8.33 7.56
CA GLY A 13 9.25 -6.92 7.94
C GLY A 13 9.66 -6.03 6.79
N ILE A 14 10.37 -4.95 7.12
CA ILE A 14 10.85 -3.97 6.14
C ILE A 14 12.34 -3.70 6.37
N ARG A 15 13.02 -3.30 5.30
CA ARG A 15 14.44 -2.95 5.33
C ARG A 15 14.68 -1.66 4.57
N TRP A 16 15.53 -0.80 5.10
CA TRP A 16 16.01 0.40 4.41
C TRP A 16 17.46 0.67 4.84
N ASP A 17 18.26 1.07 3.88
CA ASP A 17 19.70 1.19 4.09
C ASP A 17 20.24 -0.10 4.73
N GLU A 18 20.93 -0.03 5.86
CA GLU A 18 21.41 -1.20 6.60
C GLU A 18 20.57 -1.51 7.83
N GLN A 19 19.34 -0.98 7.89
CA GLN A 19 18.44 -1.16 9.01
C GLN A 19 17.24 -2.02 8.63
N GLU A 20 16.63 -2.65 9.61
CA GLU A 20 15.40 -3.39 9.41
C GLU A 20 14.50 -3.30 10.64
N VAL A 21 13.20 -3.43 10.42
CA VAL A 21 12.18 -3.61 11.45
C VAL A 21 11.43 -4.89 11.12
N LEU A 22 11.40 -5.81 12.06
CA LEU A 22 10.78 -7.12 11.88
C LEU A 22 9.42 -7.19 12.57
N LEU A 23 8.49 -7.91 11.95
CA LEU A 23 7.24 -8.29 12.60
C LEU A 23 7.56 -9.05 13.90
N GLY A 24 6.74 -8.83 14.91
CA GLY A 24 6.98 -9.37 16.25
C GLY A 24 7.80 -8.45 17.16
N SER A 25 8.37 -7.36 16.63
CA SER A 25 9.13 -6.38 17.41
C SER A 25 8.25 -5.66 18.41
N ALA A 26 8.85 -5.24 19.54
CA ALA A 26 8.20 -4.34 20.47
C ALA A 26 8.21 -2.90 19.93
N MET A 27 7.32 -2.06 20.43
CA MET A 27 7.21 -0.65 20.02
C MET A 27 8.54 0.09 20.18
N GLU A 28 9.27 -0.14 21.28
CA GLU A 28 10.53 0.49 21.57
C GLU A 28 11.60 0.20 20.50
N ALA A 29 11.55 -0.98 19.91
CA ALA A 29 12.48 -1.37 18.84
C ALA A 29 12.24 -0.55 17.56
N VAL A 30 10.98 -0.23 17.26
CA VAL A 30 10.62 0.64 16.12
C VAL A 30 11.09 2.06 16.40
N GLU A 31 10.79 2.59 17.59
CA GLU A 31 11.18 3.95 17.97
C GLU A 31 12.70 4.12 18.03
N ALA A 32 13.43 3.10 18.42
CA ALA A 32 14.90 3.15 18.44
C ALA A 32 15.49 3.36 17.04
N LYS A 33 14.82 2.92 16.00
CA LYS A 33 15.29 3.02 14.61
C LYS A 33 14.74 4.21 13.86
N LEU A 34 13.49 4.59 14.13
CA LEU A 34 12.78 5.62 13.38
C LEU A 34 12.57 6.92 14.16
N GLY A 35 12.85 6.90 15.44
CA GLY A 35 12.68 8.09 16.30
C GLY A 35 11.26 8.22 16.84
N GLN A 36 10.91 9.45 17.20
CA GLN A 36 9.61 9.75 17.82
C GLN A 36 8.49 9.70 16.79
N PRO A 37 7.46 8.88 16.98
CA PRO A 37 6.32 8.81 16.08
C PRO A 37 5.25 9.85 16.42
N ASP A 38 4.32 10.05 15.47
CA ASP A 38 3.01 10.55 15.78
C ASP A 38 2.14 9.34 16.16
N ILE A 39 1.37 9.45 17.25
CA ILE A 39 0.55 8.36 17.75
C ILE A 39 -0.92 8.72 17.57
N VAL A 40 -1.66 7.89 16.85
CA VAL A 40 -3.11 8.03 16.65
C VAL A 40 -3.76 6.66 16.90
N ASP A 41 -4.66 6.60 17.88
CA ASP A 41 -5.40 5.36 18.19
C ASP A 41 -4.52 4.11 18.32
N GLN A 42 -3.38 4.24 19.00
CA GLN A 42 -2.40 3.17 19.22
C GLN A 42 -1.57 2.77 18.00
N SER A 43 -1.75 3.44 16.86
CA SER A 43 -0.88 3.27 15.69
C SER A 43 0.25 4.28 15.73
N LEU A 44 1.44 3.86 15.30
CA LEU A 44 2.59 4.77 15.15
C LEU A 44 2.68 5.21 13.69
N TYR A 45 2.78 6.52 13.47
CA TYR A 45 2.94 7.11 12.14
C TYR A 45 4.27 7.83 12.02
N TYR A 46 4.92 7.65 10.87
CA TYR A 46 6.20 8.28 10.53
C TYR A 46 6.13 8.90 9.14
N PHE A 47 7.03 9.85 8.85
CA PHE A 47 7.19 10.48 7.54
C PHE A 47 5.89 11.12 7.03
N ASP A 48 5.32 12.03 7.82
CA ASP A 48 4.08 12.73 7.48
C ASP A 48 2.93 11.75 7.20
N SER A 49 2.85 10.70 8.00
CA SER A 49 1.82 9.65 7.91
C SER A 49 1.91 8.79 6.66
N GLU A 50 3.06 8.74 6.01
CA GLU A 50 3.26 7.83 4.87
C GLU A 50 3.61 6.40 5.30
N LEU A 51 3.94 6.18 6.57
CA LEU A 51 4.31 4.86 7.10
C LEU A 51 3.64 4.65 8.46
N ARG A 52 2.92 3.53 8.59
CA ARG A 52 2.14 3.20 9.78
C ARG A 52 2.52 1.83 10.33
N PHE A 53 2.61 1.74 11.66
CA PHE A 53 2.89 0.49 12.38
C PHE A 53 1.78 0.23 13.40
N ASP A 54 1.20 -0.97 13.34
CA ASP A 54 0.19 -1.43 14.29
C ASP A 54 0.70 -2.62 15.09
N PHE A 55 0.37 -2.64 16.37
CA PHE A 55 0.83 -3.65 17.32
C PHE A 55 -0.35 -4.47 17.83
N SER A 56 -0.11 -5.76 18.08
CA SER A 56 -1.10 -6.63 18.67
C SER A 56 -1.39 -6.23 20.12
N GLU A 57 -2.42 -6.84 20.73
CA GLU A 57 -2.73 -6.65 22.15
C GLU A 57 -1.55 -6.99 23.07
N LYS A 58 -0.65 -7.86 22.62
CA LYS A 58 0.55 -8.23 23.36
C LYS A 58 1.72 -7.29 23.11
N GLY A 59 1.50 -6.19 22.38
CA GLY A 59 2.55 -5.20 22.07
C GLY A 59 3.57 -5.66 21.05
N ARG A 60 3.20 -6.58 20.16
CA ARG A 60 4.07 -7.06 19.09
C ARG A 60 3.64 -6.48 17.75
N LEU A 61 4.61 -6.01 16.98
CA LEU A 61 4.34 -5.46 15.64
C LEU A 61 3.71 -6.55 14.77
N GLU A 62 2.51 -6.28 14.26
CA GLU A 62 1.78 -7.24 13.44
C GLU A 62 1.39 -6.71 12.07
N PHE A 63 1.49 -5.39 11.84
CA PHE A 63 1.03 -4.77 10.60
C PHE A 63 1.85 -3.52 10.30
N ILE A 64 2.31 -3.39 9.06
CA ILE A 64 3.03 -2.22 8.55
C ILE A 64 2.35 -1.79 7.26
N GLU A 65 2.05 -0.49 7.11
CA GLU A 65 1.38 0.02 5.93
C GLU A 65 2.08 1.24 5.37
N PHE A 66 2.28 1.25 4.06
CA PHE A 66 2.76 2.39 3.28
C PHE A 66 1.54 3.09 2.68
N LEU A 67 1.38 4.38 2.94
CA LEU A 67 0.18 5.15 2.61
C LEU A 67 0.45 6.34 1.68
N GLY A 68 1.70 6.55 1.26
CA GLY A 68 2.03 7.74 0.46
C GLY A 68 1.59 7.67 -1.00
N GLY A 69 1.41 6.49 -1.54
CA GLY A 69 0.98 6.29 -2.92
C GLY A 69 1.99 6.77 -3.97
N TYR A 70 1.49 6.99 -5.18
CA TYR A 70 2.30 7.34 -6.35
C TYR A 70 3.19 8.57 -6.14
N TYR A 71 2.66 9.61 -5.49
CA TYR A 71 3.39 10.85 -5.25
C TYR A 71 4.12 10.90 -3.92
N GLY A 72 4.07 9.83 -3.13
CA GLY A 72 4.68 9.81 -1.81
C GLY A 72 6.20 9.86 -1.84
N ASN A 73 6.80 10.36 -0.77
CA ASN A 73 8.25 10.38 -0.59
C ASN A 73 8.80 9.03 -0.13
N ILE A 74 7.95 8.20 0.45
CA ILE A 74 8.30 6.87 0.91
C ILE A 74 7.79 5.87 -0.13
N GLN A 75 8.72 5.14 -0.74
CA GLN A 75 8.39 4.22 -1.82
C GLN A 75 8.74 2.78 -1.44
N PRO A 76 7.71 1.91 -1.32
CA PRO A 76 7.93 0.50 -1.03
C PRO A 76 8.37 -0.27 -2.27
N ILE A 77 9.33 -1.18 -2.06
CA ILE A 77 9.80 -2.11 -3.08
C ILE A 77 9.46 -3.51 -2.61
N ILE A 78 8.80 -4.30 -3.45
CA ILE A 78 8.47 -5.69 -3.17
C ILE A 78 8.81 -6.55 -4.39
N TYR A 79 9.49 -7.66 -4.18
CA TYR A 79 9.96 -8.54 -5.27
C TYR A 79 10.71 -7.76 -6.36
N GLY A 80 11.50 -6.76 -5.96
CA GLY A 80 12.27 -5.93 -6.88
C GLY A 80 11.47 -4.87 -7.64
N ILE A 81 10.18 -4.71 -7.34
CA ILE A 81 9.27 -3.81 -8.05
C ILE A 81 8.88 -2.65 -7.13
N GLN A 82 8.87 -1.43 -7.67
CA GLN A 82 8.35 -0.25 -6.96
C GLN A 82 6.82 -0.32 -6.96
N ALA A 83 6.25 -0.72 -5.83
CA ALA A 83 4.84 -1.08 -5.72
C ALA A 83 3.86 0.03 -6.13
N PHE A 84 4.20 1.30 -5.86
CA PHE A 84 3.33 2.43 -6.18
C PHE A 84 3.56 3.01 -7.58
N GLN A 85 4.63 2.62 -8.25
CA GLN A 85 5.00 3.19 -9.55
C GLN A 85 4.54 2.35 -10.73
N VAL A 86 4.42 1.03 -10.55
CA VAL A 86 3.99 0.11 -11.60
C VAL A 86 2.47 0.12 -11.77
N ASN A 87 2.00 -0.33 -12.92
CA ASN A 87 0.57 -0.47 -13.17
C ASN A 87 -0.07 -1.44 -12.15
N ALA A 88 -1.28 -1.11 -11.73
CA ALA A 88 -2.00 -1.87 -10.71
C ALA A 88 -2.14 -3.36 -11.06
N ASP A 89 -2.44 -3.68 -12.31
CA ASP A 89 -2.60 -5.07 -12.76
C ASP A 89 -1.29 -5.84 -12.73
N GLU A 90 -0.18 -5.18 -13.01
CA GLU A 90 1.15 -5.79 -12.96
C GLU A 90 1.51 -6.20 -11.52
N LEU A 91 1.34 -5.29 -10.57
CA LEU A 91 1.60 -5.62 -9.17
C LEU A 91 0.67 -6.73 -8.68
N TYR A 92 -0.62 -6.62 -9.00
CA TYR A 92 -1.59 -7.67 -8.63
C TYR A 92 -1.12 -9.06 -9.10
N ARG A 93 -0.71 -9.17 -10.36
CA ARG A 93 -0.25 -10.44 -10.93
C ARG A 93 0.99 -10.98 -10.22
N ILE A 94 1.96 -10.11 -9.92
CA ILE A 94 3.18 -10.51 -9.22
C ILE A 94 2.84 -11.01 -7.82
N LEU A 95 2.00 -10.31 -7.09
CA LEU A 95 1.57 -10.74 -5.75
C LEU A 95 0.77 -12.03 -5.79
N ALA A 96 -0.14 -12.18 -6.75
CA ALA A 96 -0.92 -13.39 -6.93
C ALA A 96 -0.02 -14.60 -7.20
N ASP A 97 0.97 -14.46 -8.06
CA ASP A 97 1.92 -15.53 -8.39
C ASP A 97 2.71 -15.98 -7.17
N HIS A 98 3.14 -15.05 -6.32
CA HIS A 98 3.87 -15.38 -5.10
C HIS A 98 2.96 -15.92 -3.98
N ASN A 99 1.70 -15.50 -3.97
CA ASN A 99 0.75 -15.94 -2.94
C ASN A 99 0.40 -17.42 -3.08
N THR A 100 0.29 -17.92 -4.29
CA THR A 100 -0.02 -19.34 -4.61
C THR A 100 -1.24 -19.90 -3.85
N GLY A 101 -2.28 -19.09 -3.67
CA GLY A 101 -3.47 -19.49 -2.93
C GLY A 101 -4.59 -18.49 -3.04
N ASN A 102 -5.54 -18.59 -2.12
CA ASN A 102 -6.70 -17.72 -2.12
C ASN A 102 -6.33 -16.25 -1.96
N ILE A 103 -6.99 -15.42 -2.77
CA ILE A 103 -6.90 -13.97 -2.69
C ILE A 103 -8.24 -13.46 -2.18
N ILE A 104 -8.21 -12.52 -1.23
CA ILE A 104 -9.41 -11.95 -0.63
C ILE A 104 -9.74 -10.64 -1.34
N ASP A 105 -10.95 -10.54 -1.88
CA ASP A 105 -11.50 -9.32 -2.47
C ASP A 105 -12.77 -8.94 -1.72
N ASN A 106 -12.61 -8.19 -0.63
CA ASN A 106 -13.74 -7.76 0.19
C ASN A 106 -14.38 -6.45 -0.28
N GLU A 107 -13.74 -5.74 -1.19
CA GLU A 107 -14.16 -4.39 -1.59
C GLU A 107 -14.35 -4.25 -3.11
N HIS A 108 -14.72 -5.34 -3.77
CA HIS A 108 -15.09 -5.33 -5.19
C HIS A 108 -14.04 -4.66 -6.11
N GLY A 109 -12.78 -5.06 -5.95
CA GLY A 109 -11.69 -4.58 -6.79
C GLY A 109 -10.93 -3.37 -6.26
N TYR A 110 -11.38 -2.74 -5.18
CA TYR A 110 -10.65 -1.64 -4.54
C TYR A 110 -9.48 -2.14 -3.70
N SER A 111 -9.66 -3.24 -2.98
CA SER A 111 -8.61 -3.80 -2.15
C SER A 111 -8.52 -5.31 -2.29
N PHE A 112 -7.30 -5.83 -2.12
CA PHE A 112 -7.05 -7.27 -2.15
C PHE A 112 -6.09 -7.63 -1.03
N ALA A 113 -6.30 -8.80 -0.44
CA ALA A 113 -5.34 -9.38 0.49
C ALA A 113 -4.80 -10.70 -0.08
N PHE A 114 -3.52 -10.91 0.12
CA PHE A 114 -2.76 -12.08 -0.30
C PHE A 114 -2.22 -12.76 0.97
N PRO A 115 -3.06 -13.59 1.64
CA PRO A 115 -2.75 -14.06 3.01
C PRO A 115 -1.49 -14.92 3.12
N ASN A 116 -1.16 -15.70 2.08
CA ASN A 116 0.00 -16.59 2.12
C ASN A 116 1.33 -15.85 2.11
N ILE A 117 1.34 -14.61 1.61
CA ILE A 117 2.52 -13.74 1.65
C ILE A 117 2.34 -12.56 2.61
N GLY A 118 1.18 -12.44 3.26
CA GLY A 118 0.90 -11.40 4.24
C GLY A 118 0.85 -9.99 3.67
N ILE A 119 0.35 -9.82 2.45
CA ILE A 119 0.33 -8.52 1.76
C ILE A 119 -1.10 -8.09 1.49
N GLY A 120 -1.38 -6.80 1.71
CA GLY A 120 -2.63 -6.16 1.32
C GLY A 120 -2.36 -4.96 0.43
N ILE A 121 -3.27 -4.68 -0.49
CA ILE A 121 -3.21 -3.51 -1.38
C ILE A 121 -4.56 -2.84 -1.46
N TYR A 122 -4.55 -1.50 -1.65
CA TYR A 122 -5.76 -0.70 -1.80
C TYR A 122 -5.52 0.39 -2.84
N ARG A 123 -6.53 0.65 -3.66
CA ARG A 123 -6.54 1.79 -4.60
C ARG A 123 -7.80 2.63 -4.42
N GLU A 124 -7.70 3.89 -4.81
CA GLU A 124 -8.78 4.85 -4.60
C GLU A 124 -9.86 4.80 -5.67
N SER A 125 -9.60 4.14 -6.79
CA SER A 125 -10.54 4.00 -7.89
C SER A 125 -10.32 2.68 -8.63
N ILE A 126 -11.31 2.27 -9.41
CA ILE A 126 -11.27 1.07 -10.25
C ILE A 126 -11.57 1.46 -11.70
N PRO A 127 -11.19 0.64 -12.70
CA PRO A 127 -11.41 0.97 -14.12
C PRO A 127 -12.87 1.29 -14.48
N GLY A 128 -13.84 0.66 -13.81
CA GLY A 128 -15.25 0.97 -14.01
C GLY A 128 -15.61 2.42 -13.74
N ASN A 129 -14.99 3.03 -12.72
CA ASN A 129 -15.23 4.43 -12.40
C ASN A 129 -14.73 5.37 -13.49
N VAL A 130 -13.62 5.03 -14.11
CA VAL A 130 -13.07 5.81 -15.25
C VAL A 130 -14.05 5.76 -16.42
N SER A 131 -14.56 4.58 -16.74
CA SER A 131 -15.55 4.39 -17.81
C SER A 131 -16.82 5.18 -17.54
N ASP A 132 -17.32 5.16 -16.32
CA ASP A 132 -18.52 5.89 -15.91
C ASP A 132 -18.31 7.40 -16.01
N LEU A 133 -17.15 7.90 -15.57
CA LEU A 133 -16.83 9.32 -15.66
C LEU A 133 -16.77 9.79 -17.13
N ILE A 134 -16.12 9.01 -18.00
CA ILE A 134 -16.03 9.32 -19.42
C ILE A 134 -17.43 9.39 -20.02
N SER A 135 -18.30 8.41 -19.74
CA SER A 135 -19.67 8.38 -20.21
C SER A 135 -20.47 9.60 -19.78
N GLU A 136 -20.34 10.01 -18.52
CA GLU A 136 -21.03 11.20 -18.00
C GLU A 136 -20.57 12.47 -18.70
N LEU A 137 -19.26 12.64 -18.86
CA LEU A 137 -18.71 13.82 -19.54
C LEU A 137 -19.14 13.89 -21.01
N GLU A 138 -19.15 12.76 -21.69
CA GLU A 138 -19.60 12.68 -23.09
C GLU A 138 -21.08 13.06 -23.22
N LYS A 139 -21.93 12.62 -22.29
CA LYS A 139 -23.35 13.00 -22.26
C LYS A 139 -23.56 14.48 -22.07
N LEU A 140 -22.64 15.15 -21.37
CA LEU A 140 -22.67 16.58 -21.15
C LEU A 140 -22.01 17.38 -22.28
N GLY A 141 -21.51 16.71 -23.31
CA GLY A 141 -20.81 17.34 -24.42
C GLY A 141 -19.42 17.86 -24.06
N ILE A 142 -18.84 17.37 -22.95
CA ILE A 142 -17.50 17.77 -22.52
C ILE A 142 -16.46 16.88 -23.21
N ASN A 143 -15.42 17.53 -23.76
CA ASN A 143 -14.31 16.80 -24.38
C ASN A 143 -13.50 16.07 -23.31
N VAL A 144 -13.43 14.73 -23.41
CA VAL A 144 -12.68 13.90 -22.46
C VAL A 144 -11.20 13.84 -22.77
N ALA A 145 -10.78 14.11 -23.99
CA ALA A 145 -9.37 14.09 -24.37
C ALA A 145 -8.58 15.14 -23.58
N GLY A 146 -7.59 14.70 -22.81
CA GLY A 146 -6.79 15.60 -22.00
C GLY A 146 -7.50 16.18 -20.77
N ASN A 147 -8.72 15.73 -20.48
CA ASN A 147 -9.47 16.18 -19.29
C ASN A 147 -8.73 15.80 -18.01
N SER A 148 -8.53 16.78 -17.11
CA SER A 148 -7.75 16.58 -15.89
C SER A 148 -8.42 15.61 -14.90
N ASP A 149 -9.75 15.63 -14.80
CA ASP A 149 -10.48 14.74 -13.90
C ASP A 149 -10.39 13.29 -14.38
N VAL A 150 -10.46 13.07 -15.69
CA VAL A 150 -10.28 11.74 -16.28
C VAL A 150 -8.87 11.23 -16.02
N LYS A 151 -7.85 12.06 -16.21
CA LYS A 151 -6.46 11.68 -15.94
C LYS A 151 -6.23 11.32 -14.48
N GLU A 152 -6.81 12.09 -13.56
CA GLU A 152 -6.70 11.84 -12.14
C GLU A 152 -7.37 10.51 -11.76
N GLU A 153 -8.58 10.27 -12.27
CA GLU A 153 -9.30 9.03 -12.02
C GLU A 153 -8.56 7.82 -12.61
N GLN A 154 -7.97 7.97 -13.79
CA GLN A 154 -7.13 6.94 -14.40
C GLN A 154 -5.90 6.61 -13.55
N LEU A 155 -5.22 7.63 -13.02
CA LEU A 155 -4.07 7.42 -12.15
C LEU A 155 -4.46 6.64 -10.89
N LYS A 156 -5.57 7.02 -10.26
CA LYS A 156 -6.08 6.36 -9.06
C LYS A 156 -6.46 4.90 -9.30
N SER A 157 -7.01 4.57 -10.47
CA SER A 157 -7.41 3.19 -10.80
C SER A 157 -6.24 2.33 -11.24
N SER A 158 -5.19 2.95 -11.82
CA SER A 158 -4.05 2.24 -12.39
C SER A 158 -2.86 2.10 -11.45
N HIS A 159 -2.94 2.65 -10.23
CA HIS A 159 -1.88 2.58 -9.23
C HIS A 159 -2.45 2.29 -7.86
N TRP A 160 -1.74 1.50 -7.07
CA TRP A 160 -2.13 1.22 -5.69
C TRP A 160 -1.78 2.42 -4.82
N ALA A 161 -2.71 2.82 -3.95
CA ALA A 161 -2.55 3.95 -3.03
C ALA A 161 -1.89 3.52 -1.73
N THR A 162 -2.12 2.29 -1.30
CA THR A 162 -1.48 1.72 -0.11
C THR A 162 -1.02 0.28 -0.37
N ILE A 163 0.00 -0.12 0.36
CA ILE A 163 0.43 -1.52 0.43
C ILE A 163 0.82 -1.83 1.87
N SER A 164 0.36 -2.98 2.37
CA SER A 164 0.60 -3.39 3.74
C SER A 164 1.26 -4.76 3.82
N LEU A 165 1.94 -4.98 4.94
CA LEU A 165 2.63 -6.22 5.26
C LEU A 165 2.21 -6.64 6.66
N ALA A 166 1.77 -7.88 6.80
CA ALA A 166 1.24 -8.37 8.05
C ALA A 166 1.84 -9.72 8.44
N SER A 167 1.71 -10.05 9.73
CA SER A 167 2.13 -11.33 10.25
C SER A 167 1.28 -12.47 9.67
N SER A 168 1.80 -13.71 9.72
CA SER A 168 1.13 -14.88 9.15
C SER A 168 -0.25 -15.17 9.75
N ASN A 169 -0.51 -14.69 10.95
CA ASN A 169 -1.80 -14.91 11.65
C ASN A 169 -2.73 -13.68 11.58
N TYR A 170 -2.40 -12.71 10.76
CA TYR A 170 -3.21 -11.50 10.64
C TYR A 170 -4.60 -11.82 10.09
N ALA A 171 -5.64 -11.22 10.68
CA ALA A 171 -7.03 -11.35 10.23
C ALA A 171 -7.34 -10.27 9.20
N TRP A 172 -7.32 -10.66 7.95
CA TRP A 172 -7.62 -9.76 6.83
C TRP A 172 -9.11 -9.43 6.70
#